data_adebff54f1731ba5073f3b60cd5db26f
#
_entry.id   adebff54f1731ba5073f3b60cd5db26f
#
_cell.length_a   1.000
_cell.length_b   1.000
_cell.length_c   1.000
_cell.angle_alpha   90.00
_cell.angle_beta   90.00
_cell.angle_gamma   90.00
#
_symmetry.space_group_name_H-M   'P 1'
#
loop_
_entity.id
_entity.type
_entity.pdbx_description
1 polymer ?
#
loop_
_entity_poly.entity_id
_entity_poly.type
_entity_poly.pdbx_seq_one_letter_code
_entity_poly.pdbx_strand_id
1 'polypeptide(L)' 'DSLIKFIQNSKDKGLSHIIVNNKEKQPIFMQEIFFEEEKYDFLEKVYDSKKQGFNYHVKVFEIDFNLFNQQITNKQ' A
#
# COMPACT_ATOMS: atom_id res chain seq x y z
N ASP A 1 10.85 -3.64 -8.52
CA ASP A 1 10.21 -3.34 -7.26
C ASP A 1 9.02 -4.26 -7.01
N SER A 2 9.04 -4.96 -5.89
CA SER A 2 8.03 -5.99 -5.58
C SER A 2 6.61 -5.41 -5.43
N LEU A 3 6.48 -4.20 -4.88
CA LEU A 3 5.18 -3.57 -4.74
C LEU A 3 4.58 -3.23 -6.10
N ILE A 4 5.38 -2.69 -7.00
CA ILE A 4 4.92 -2.34 -8.34
C ILE A 4 4.44 -3.58 -9.08
N LYS A 5 5.22 -4.66 -9.01
CA LYS A 5 4.82 -5.93 -9.63
C LYS A 5 3.54 -6.49 -9.03
N PHE A 6 3.41 -6.41 -7.70
CA PHE A 6 2.22 -6.88 -7.01
C PHE A 6 0.98 -6.15 -7.50
N ILE A 7 1.05 -4.82 -7.58
CA ILE A 7 -0.08 -4.01 -8.03
C ILE A 7 -0.39 -4.28 -9.50
N GLN A 8 0.62 -4.34 -10.35
CA GLN A 8 0.42 -4.61 -11.78
C GLN A 8 -0.23 -5.97 -12.02
N ASN A 9 0.21 -7.00 -11.30
CA ASN A 9 -0.33 -8.34 -11.46
C ASN A 9 -1.75 -8.49 -10.90
N SER A 10 -2.12 -7.66 -9.94
CA SER A 10 -3.40 -7.77 -9.26
C SER A 10 -4.44 -6.79 -9.76
N LYS A 11 -4.04 -5.80 -10.56
CA LYS A 11 -4.93 -4.76 -11.08
C LYS A 11 -6.10 -5.36 -11.84
N ASP A 12 -5.82 -6.31 -12.73
CA ASP A 12 -6.84 -6.95 -13.55
C ASP A 12 -7.75 -7.87 -12.76
N LYS A 13 -7.36 -8.21 -11.54
CA LYS A 13 -8.15 -9.04 -10.63
C LYS A 13 -9.03 -8.22 -9.69
N GLY A 14 -9.08 -6.91 -9.90
CA GLY A 14 -9.95 -6.03 -9.13
C GLY A 14 -9.32 -5.46 -7.86
N LEU A 15 -7.99 -5.49 -7.73
CA LEU A 15 -7.31 -4.91 -6.58
C LEU A 15 -7.59 -3.41 -6.51
N SER A 16 -8.11 -2.94 -5.38
CA SER A 16 -8.36 -1.52 -5.15
C SER A 16 -7.75 -1.02 -3.84
N HIS A 17 -7.52 -1.91 -2.88
CA HIS A 17 -7.02 -1.55 -1.55
C HIS A 17 -5.93 -2.51 -1.12
N ILE A 18 -5.05 -2.02 -0.25
CA ILE A 18 -4.00 -2.83 0.37
C ILE A 18 -4.16 -2.71 1.88
N ILE A 19 -4.17 -3.87 2.56
CA ILE A 19 -4.26 -3.94 4.02
C ILE A 19 -2.91 -4.38 4.55
N VAL A 20 -2.32 -3.58 5.43
CA VAL A 20 -1.02 -3.90 6.04
C VAL A 20 -1.10 -3.81 7.56
N ASN A 21 -0.26 -4.57 8.24
CA ASN A 21 -0.18 -4.55 9.69
C ASN A 21 1.29 -4.51 10.12
N ASN A 22 1.54 -4.46 11.45
CA ASN A 22 2.89 -4.34 11.97
C ASN A 22 3.58 -5.68 12.24
N LYS A 23 3.05 -6.78 11.73
CA LYS A 23 3.65 -8.10 11.92
C LYS A 23 4.90 -8.28 11.05
N GLU A 24 5.87 -9.01 11.60
CA GLU A 24 7.17 -9.18 10.95
C GLU A 24 7.18 -10.17 9.80
N LYS A 25 6.18 -11.05 9.72
CA LYS A 25 6.16 -12.16 8.76
C LYS A 25 5.57 -11.83 7.41
N GLN A 26 5.37 -10.57 7.10
CA GLN A 26 4.85 -10.19 5.79
C GLN A 26 6.00 -9.79 4.86
N PRO A 27 5.75 -9.76 3.54
CA PRO A 27 6.78 -9.35 2.59
C PRO A 27 7.35 -7.97 2.91
N ILE A 28 8.61 -7.75 2.54
CA ILE A 28 9.31 -6.50 2.86
C ILE A 28 8.56 -5.27 2.33
N PHE A 29 7.99 -5.35 1.13
CA PHE A 29 7.27 -4.19 0.59
C PHE A 29 6.03 -3.84 1.40
N MET A 30 5.39 -4.82 2.03
CA MET A 30 4.27 -4.57 2.93
C MET A 30 4.73 -3.85 4.19
N GLN A 31 5.89 -4.23 4.73
CA GLN A 31 6.47 -3.54 5.87
C GLN A 31 6.82 -2.09 5.52
N GLU A 32 7.36 -1.86 4.35
CA GLU A 32 7.68 -0.51 3.90
C GLU A 32 6.44 0.36 3.78
N ILE A 33 5.34 -0.18 3.27
CA ILE A 33 4.07 0.55 3.22
C ILE A 33 3.63 0.94 4.62
N PHE A 34 3.74 0.03 5.57
CA PHE A 34 3.30 0.28 6.94
C PHE A 34 4.13 1.36 7.63
N PHE A 35 5.46 1.27 7.54
CA PHE A 35 6.36 2.14 8.27
C PHE A 35 6.77 3.40 7.51
N GLU A 36 6.71 3.36 6.18
CA GLU A 36 7.16 4.46 5.33
C GLU A 36 6.07 4.84 4.32
N GLU A 37 4.85 5.02 4.83
CA GLU A 37 3.70 5.26 3.96
C GLU A 37 3.83 6.51 3.08
N GLU A 38 4.59 7.50 3.52
CA GLU A 38 4.81 8.74 2.79
C GLU A 38 5.60 8.55 1.49
N LYS A 39 6.24 7.40 1.35
CA LYS A 39 7.04 7.05 0.19
C LYS A 39 6.21 6.78 -1.06
N TYR A 40 4.91 6.48 -0.87
CA TYR A 40 4.04 6.03 -1.94
C TYR A 40 2.87 6.99 -2.13
N ASP A 41 3.03 7.96 -3.05
CA ASP A 41 2.02 8.97 -3.31
C ASP A 41 0.71 8.38 -3.85
N PHE A 42 0.79 7.22 -4.51
CA PHE A 42 -0.39 6.58 -5.08
C PHE A 42 -1.19 5.77 -4.05
N LEU A 43 -0.73 5.71 -2.80
CA LEU A 43 -1.45 5.03 -1.73
C LEU A 43 -2.05 6.07 -0.79
N GLU A 44 -3.38 6.07 -0.69
CA GLU A 44 -4.09 6.96 0.22
C GLU A 44 -4.57 6.16 1.42
N LYS A 45 -4.12 6.54 2.62
CA LYS A 45 -4.55 5.85 3.83
C LYS A 45 -5.99 6.23 4.15
N VAL A 46 -6.89 5.24 4.10
CA VAL A 46 -8.31 5.44 4.36
C VAL A 46 -8.73 4.91 5.72
N TYR A 47 -7.87 4.13 6.39
CA TYR A 47 -8.15 3.60 7.72
C TYR A 47 -6.85 3.34 8.47
N ASP A 48 -6.86 3.64 9.76
CA ASP A 48 -5.73 3.37 10.66
C ASP A 48 -6.32 2.98 12.01
N SER A 49 -6.17 1.71 12.40
CA SER A 49 -6.79 1.20 13.62
C SER A 49 -6.27 1.87 14.89
N LYS A 50 -5.02 2.35 14.90
CA LYS A 50 -4.49 3.09 16.05
C LYS A 50 -5.29 4.35 16.34
N LYS A 51 -5.75 5.03 15.31
CA LYS A 51 -6.56 6.25 15.46
C LYS A 51 -7.95 5.95 15.99
N GLN A 52 -8.37 4.68 15.92
CA GLN A 52 -9.67 4.22 16.43
C GLN A 52 -9.56 3.63 17.83
N GLY A 53 -8.36 3.63 18.44
CA GLY A 53 -8.17 3.15 19.81
C GLY A 53 -8.02 1.66 19.97
N PHE A 54 -7.75 0.92 18.91
CA PHE A 54 -7.54 -0.53 18.97
C PHE A 54 -6.11 -0.87 19.40
N ASN A 55 -5.94 -2.04 20.02
CA ASN A 55 -4.64 -2.50 20.49
C ASN A 55 -3.73 -2.99 19.36
N TYR A 56 -4.31 -3.52 18.30
CA TYR A 56 -3.54 -3.93 17.12
C TYR A 56 -3.41 -2.77 16.14
N HIS A 57 -2.38 -2.81 15.28
CA HIS A 57 -2.16 -1.74 14.32
C HIS A 57 -2.32 -2.25 12.89
N VAL A 58 -3.39 -1.83 12.24
CA VAL A 58 -3.70 -2.17 10.85
C VAL A 58 -3.95 -0.86 10.09
N LYS A 59 -3.39 -0.77 8.89
CA LYS A 59 -3.62 0.36 7.99
C LYS A 59 -4.22 -0.15 6.69
N VAL A 60 -5.20 0.57 6.16
CA VAL A 60 -5.79 0.27 4.86
C VAL A 60 -5.52 1.43 3.91
N PHE A 61 -5.00 1.11 2.74
CA PHE A 61 -4.68 2.11 1.71
C PHE A 61 -5.50 1.85 0.47
N GLU A 62 -6.07 2.91 -0.10
CA GLU A 62 -6.71 2.88 -1.40
C GLU A 62 -5.66 3.21 -2.47
N ILE A 63 -5.68 2.48 -3.58
CA ILE A 63 -4.72 2.69 -4.66
C ILE A 63 -5.26 3.70 -5.66
N ASP A 64 -4.53 4.80 -5.86
CA ASP A 64 -4.82 5.75 -6.92
C ASP A 64 -4.09 5.30 -8.18
N PHE A 65 -4.79 4.61 -9.06
CA PHE A 65 -4.17 4.04 -10.25
C PHE A 65 -3.71 5.10 -11.25
N ASN A 66 -4.29 6.28 -11.23
CA ASN A 66 -3.81 7.37 -12.09
C ASN A 66 -2.41 7.81 -11.66
N LEU A 67 -2.20 8.03 -10.36
CA LEU A 67 -0.88 8.35 -9.84
C LEU A 67 0.09 7.20 -9.99
N PHE A 68 -0.37 5.97 -9.76
CA PHE A 68 0.46 4.79 -9.91
C PHE A 68 1.01 4.69 -11.35
N ASN A 69 0.15 4.86 -12.34
CA ASN A 69 0.55 4.80 -13.74
C ASN A 69 1.52 5.91 -14.11
N GLN A 70 1.31 7.11 -13.59
CA GLN A 70 2.20 8.23 -13.82
C GLN A 70 3.60 7.96 -13.27
N GLN A 71 3.69 7.40 -12.07
CA GLN A 71 4.98 7.11 -11.45
C GLN A 71 5.75 6.02 -12.18
N ILE A 72 5.06 4.99 -12.66
CA ILE A 72 5.69 3.94 -13.45
C ILE A 72 6.26 4.53 -14.74
N THR A 73 5.49 5.36 -15.42
CA THR A 73 5.91 5.97 -16.68
C THR A 73 7.11 6.89 -16.47
N ASN A 74 7.10 7.67 -15.39
CA ASN A 74 8.19 8.62 -15.12
C ASN A 74 9.50 7.97 -14.71
N LYS A 75 9.47 6.71 -14.31
CA LYS A 75 10.68 5.99 -13.89
C LYS A 75 11.42 5.29 -15.02
N GLN A 76 10.90 5.37 -16.22
CA GLN A 76 11.53 4.74 -17.38
C GLN A 76 12.60 5.63 -18.03
#